data_9bb0ed3c0f905ca7d1a841fe6ad83a50
#
_entry.id   9bb0ed3c0f905ca7d1a841fe6ad83a50
#
_cell.length_a   1.000
_cell.length_b   1.000
_cell.length_c   1.000
_cell.angle_alpha   90.00
_cell.angle_beta   90.00
_cell.angle_gamma   90.00
#
_symmetry.space_group_name_H-M   'P 1'
#
loop_
_entity.id
_entity.type
_entity.pdbx_description
1 polymer ?
#
loop_
_entity_poly.entity_id
_entity_poly.type
_entity_poly.pdbx_seq_one_letter_code
_entity_poly.pdbx_strand_id
1 'polypeptide(L)'
;MKDQVPNCFYRVSVKALVLNEARDKFLVVQEEDGRWELPGGGLDWGFTPQEDLPREIAEEMGLEVYKIADHPSYFFTFSHSRTGTGMANVLYEAKMKHLDFTPSYECTAVRFVNQSDVEGMELHTNVQRLLALFDPSRHQ
;
A
#
# COMPACT_ATOMS: atom_id res chain seq x y z
N MET A 1 -18.83 3.76 -31.86
CA MET A 1 -19.36 3.37 -31.21
C MET A 1 -19.48 3.84 -29.84
N LYS A 2 -20.41 4.52 -29.59
CA LYS A 2 -20.64 5.16 -28.31
C LYS A 2 -20.81 4.13 -27.18
N ASP A 3 -21.19 2.93 -27.53
CA ASP A 3 -21.43 1.89 -26.53
C ASP A 3 -20.18 1.13 -26.15
N GLN A 4 -19.08 1.39 -26.82
CA GLN A 4 -17.82 0.77 -26.47
C GLN A 4 -17.15 1.56 -25.37
N VAL A 5 -16.82 0.87 -24.32
CA VAL A 5 -15.99 1.44 -23.25
C VAL A 5 -14.54 1.20 -23.67
N PRO A 6 -13.72 2.25 -23.82
CA PRO A 6 -12.31 2.08 -24.10
C PRO A 6 -11.65 1.19 -23.05
N ASN A 7 -10.45 0.71 -23.34
CA ASN A 7 -9.70 -0.09 -22.39
C ASN A 7 -9.23 0.79 -21.22
N CYS A 8 -10.14 1.07 -20.32
CA CYS A 8 -9.93 2.00 -19.22
C CYS A 8 -10.24 1.39 -17.85
N PHE A 9 -10.18 0.08 -17.73
CA PHE A 9 -10.43 -0.59 -16.47
C PHE A 9 -9.16 -0.63 -15.63
N TYR A 10 -9.33 -0.42 -14.33
CA TYR A 10 -8.25 -0.47 -13.37
C TYR A 10 -8.56 -1.49 -12.29
N ARG A 11 -7.56 -2.27 -11.89
CA ARG A 11 -7.65 -3.07 -10.68
C ARG A 11 -7.37 -2.13 -9.51
N VAL A 12 -8.33 -2.00 -8.61
CA VAL A 12 -8.19 -1.14 -7.43
C VAL A 12 -7.57 -1.94 -6.30
N SER A 13 -6.53 -1.39 -5.69
CA SER A 13 -5.95 -1.93 -4.45
C SER A 13 -6.05 -0.87 -3.38
N VAL A 14 -6.37 -1.30 -2.16
CA VAL A 14 -6.32 -0.44 -0.98
C VAL A 14 -5.06 -0.75 -0.21
N LYS A 15 -4.31 0.29 0.11
CA LYS A 15 -3.03 0.17 0.78
C LYS A 15 -3.02 1.00 2.05
N ALA A 16 -2.29 0.53 3.05
CA ALA A 16 -2.16 1.24 4.31
C ALA A 16 -1.00 2.21 4.26
N LEU A 17 -1.27 3.45 4.62
CA LEU A 17 -0.24 4.42 4.93
C LEU A 17 0.01 4.33 6.43
N VAL A 18 1.06 3.60 6.82
CA VAL A 18 1.43 3.44 8.22
C VAL A 18 2.66 4.30 8.46
N LEU A 19 2.49 5.35 9.25
CA LEU A 19 3.55 6.32 9.49
C LEU A 19 4.36 5.93 10.72
N ASN A 20 5.66 6.26 10.71
CA ASN A 20 6.51 6.15 11.88
C ASN A 20 6.13 7.23 12.91
N GLU A 21 6.75 7.19 14.08
CA GLU A 21 6.44 8.13 15.15
C GLU A 21 6.68 9.58 14.75
N ALA A 22 7.76 9.84 14.02
CA ALA A 22 8.09 11.19 13.53
C ALA A 22 7.20 11.64 12.37
N ARG A 23 6.39 10.73 11.79
CA ARG A 23 5.47 10.97 10.68
C ARG A 23 6.16 11.47 9.41
N ASP A 24 7.41 11.07 9.21
CA ASP A 24 8.20 11.42 8.04
C ASP A 24 8.63 10.23 7.19
N LYS A 25 8.19 9.02 7.57
CA LYS A 25 8.44 7.79 6.82
C LYS A 25 7.18 6.92 6.84
N PHE A 26 7.06 6.06 5.84
CA PHE A 26 5.95 5.10 5.76
C PHE A 26 6.46 3.67 5.72
N LEU A 27 5.62 2.74 6.15
CA LEU A 27 5.94 1.32 6.25
C LEU A 27 5.84 0.65 4.89
N VAL A 28 6.86 -0.14 4.54
CA VAL A 28 6.84 -1.05 3.41
C VAL A 28 7.12 -2.47 3.90
N VAL A 29 6.64 -3.46 3.17
CA VAL A 29 6.80 -4.86 3.48
C VAL A 29 7.62 -5.53 2.39
N GLN A 30 8.50 -6.46 2.77
CA GLN A 30 9.29 -7.21 1.81
C GLN A 30 8.62 -8.55 1.56
N GLU A 31 8.42 -8.87 0.30
CA GLU A 31 7.89 -10.17 -0.12
C GLU A 31 9.01 -11.19 -0.23
N GLU A 32 8.64 -12.46 -0.38
CA GLU A 32 9.59 -13.58 -0.46
C GLU A 32 10.60 -13.39 -1.60
N ASP A 33 10.22 -12.77 -2.69
CA ASP A 33 11.09 -12.51 -3.83
C ASP A 33 12.08 -11.35 -3.61
N GLY A 34 12.04 -10.72 -2.44
CA GLY A 34 12.93 -9.62 -2.07
C GLY A 34 12.42 -8.23 -2.41
N ARG A 35 11.31 -8.14 -3.13
CA ARG A 35 10.76 -6.83 -3.51
C ARG A 35 9.94 -6.22 -2.38
N TRP A 36 9.98 -4.90 -2.29
CA TRP A 36 9.26 -4.13 -1.27
C TRP A 36 7.97 -3.57 -1.84
N GLU A 37 6.90 -3.73 -1.08
CA GLU A 37 5.54 -3.41 -1.48
C GLU A 37 4.85 -2.60 -0.39
N LEU A 38 3.77 -1.90 -0.73
CA LEU A 38 2.90 -1.27 0.27
C LEU A 38 2.02 -2.34 0.91
N PRO A 39 1.78 -2.27 2.24
CA PRO A 39 0.87 -3.23 2.87
C PRO A 39 -0.56 -3.04 2.41
N GLY A 40 -1.28 -4.13 2.22
CA GLY A 40 -2.65 -4.15 1.74
C GLY A 40 -2.81 -5.04 0.52
N GLY A 41 -3.93 -4.95 -0.15
CA GLY A 41 -4.23 -5.81 -1.28
C GLY A 41 -5.36 -5.29 -2.16
N GLY A 42 -5.75 -6.10 -3.14
CA GLY A 42 -6.84 -5.76 -4.03
C GLY A 42 -8.15 -5.60 -3.29
N LEU A 43 -8.91 -4.57 -3.64
CA LEU A 43 -10.22 -4.34 -3.06
C LEU A 43 -11.21 -5.35 -3.66
N ASP A 44 -11.82 -6.15 -2.82
CA ASP A 44 -12.78 -7.13 -3.26
C ASP A 44 -14.17 -6.51 -3.43
N TRP A 45 -14.88 -7.03 -4.40
CA TRP A 45 -16.22 -6.56 -4.70
C TRP A 45 -17.12 -6.71 -3.48
N GLY A 46 -17.84 -5.66 -3.15
CA GLY A 46 -18.76 -5.65 -2.03
C GLY A 46 -18.18 -5.19 -0.71
N PHE A 47 -16.88 -4.92 -0.64
CA PHE A 47 -16.23 -4.42 0.57
C PHE A 47 -15.86 -2.95 0.43
N THR A 48 -15.93 -2.23 1.55
CA THR A 48 -15.34 -0.89 1.63
C THR A 48 -13.86 -1.01 1.95
N PRO A 49 -13.06 0.03 1.68
CA PRO A 49 -11.65 0.04 2.11
C PRO A 49 -11.48 -0.20 3.61
N GLN A 50 -12.36 0.36 4.44
CA GLN A 50 -12.29 0.24 5.90
C GLN A 50 -12.57 -1.19 6.36
N GLU A 51 -13.30 -1.97 5.59
CA GLU A 51 -13.55 -3.38 5.87
C GLU A 51 -12.42 -4.26 5.35
N ASP A 52 -11.98 -4.00 4.12
CA ASP A 52 -11.06 -4.89 3.41
C ASP A 52 -9.60 -4.73 3.86
N LEU A 53 -9.16 -3.51 4.11
CA LEU A 53 -7.76 -3.25 4.47
C LEU A 53 -7.34 -3.93 5.77
N PRO A 54 -8.12 -3.85 6.88
CA PRO A 54 -7.75 -4.57 8.10
C PRO A 54 -7.66 -6.09 7.90
N ARG A 55 -8.52 -6.66 7.06
CA ARG A 55 -8.50 -8.09 6.73
C ARG A 55 -7.21 -8.45 5.98
N GLU A 56 -6.84 -7.66 4.98
CA GLU A 56 -5.62 -7.88 4.22
C GLU A 56 -4.38 -7.78 5.09
N ILE A 57 -4.33 -6.80 5.99
CA ILE A 57 -3.19 -6.63 6.90
C ILE A 57 -3.08 -7.82 7.85
N ALA A 58 -4.21 -8.31 8.37
CA ALA A 58 -4.22 -9.49 9.24
C ALA A 58 -3.70 -10.73 8.50
N GLU A 59 -4.12 -10.93 7.27
CA GLU A 59 -3.68 -12.06 6.44
C GLU A 59 -2.19 -11.98 6.09
N GLU A 60 -1.74 -10.79 5.73
CA GLU A 60 -0.37 -10.57 5.25
C GLU A 60 0.66 -10.60 6.38
N MET A 61 0.37 -9.97 7.50
CA MET A 61 1.34 -9.73 8.58
C MET A 61 0.91 -10.24 9.94
N GLY A 62 -0.33 -10.71 10.10
CA GLY A 62 -0.85 -11.09 11.41
C GLY A 62 -1.01 -9.92 12.37
N LEU A 63 -1.15 -8.70 11.85
CA LEU A 63 -1.29 -7.49 12.66
C LEU A 63 -2.72 -7.01 12.71
N GLU A 64 -3.08 -6.37 13.81
CA GLU A 64 -4.39 -5.78 14.01
C GLU A 64 -4.34 -4.28 13.80
N VAL A 65 -5.20 -3.81 12.88
CA VAL A 65 -5.42 -2.38 12.63
C VAL A 65 -6.49 -1.93 13.61
N TYR A 66 -6.18 -0.96 14.46
CA TYR A 66 -7.17 -0.45 15.41
C TYR A 66 -7.81 0.87 14.96
N LYS A 67 -7.22 1.55 13.99
CA LYS A 67 -7.78 2.79 13.46
C LYS A 67 -7.41 2.93 11.99
N ILE A 68 -8.38 3.33 11.18
CA ILE A 68 -8.18 3.62 9.78
C ILE A 68 -8.90 4.93 9.45
N ALA A 69 -8.27 5.76 8.63
CA ALA A 69 -8.84 7.06 8.25
C ALA A 69 -10.12 6.90 7.45
N ASP A 70 -11.02 7.87 7.57
CA ASP A 70 -12.27 7.90 6.81
C ASP A 70 -12.03 8.28 5.35
N HIS A 71 -10.97 9.02 5.07
CA HIS A 71 -10.65 9.52 3.74
C HIS A 71 -9.23 9.13 3.34
N PRO A 72 -9.00 8.87 2.04
CA PRO A 72 -7.67 8.51 1.56
C PRO A 72 -6.71 9.69 1.61
N SER A 73 -5.43 9.37 1.80
CA SER A 73 -4.35 10.36 1.79
C SER A 73 -3.72 10.51 0.41
N TYR A 74 -3.66 9.43 -0.35
CA TYR A 74 -3.03 9.40 -1.68
C TYR A 74 -3.82 8.51 -2.62
N PHE A 75 -3.79 8.87 -3.89
CA PHE A 75 -4.33 8.07 -4.98
C PHE A 75 -3.39 8.21 -6.17
N PHE A 76 -3.06 7.09 -6.80
CA PHE A 76 -2.27 7.12 -8.02
C PHE A 76 -2.55 5.89 -8.87
N THR A 77 -2.22 5.99 -10.16
CA THR A 77 -2.38 4.89 -11.10
C THR A 77 -1.05 4.55 -11.75
N PHE A 78 -0.93 3.31 -12.21
CA PHE A 78 0.23 2.83 -12.94
C PHE A 78 -0.15 1.57 -13.71
N SER A 79 0.73 1.12 -14.60
CA SER A 79 0.57 -0.16 -15.28
C SER A 79 1.37 -1.23 -14.55
N HIS A 80 0.75 -2.39 -14.36
CA HIS A 80 1.46 -3.54 -13.80
C HIS A 80 2.60 -3.94 -14.75
N SER A 81 3.80 -4.09 -14.22
CA SER A 81 5.00 -4.27 -15.04
C SER A 81 4.99 -5.54 -15.90
N ARG A 82 4.34 -6.60 -15.44
CA ARG A 82 4.32 -7.87 -16.17
C ARG A 82 3.10 -8.03 -17.09
N THR A 83 1.95 -7.58 -16.65
CA THR A 83 0.69 -7.84 -17.35
C THR A 83 0.18 -6.67 -18.16
N GLY A 84 0.69 -5.47 -17.90
CA GLY A 84 0.17 -4.24 -18.49
C GLY A 84 -1.18 -3.82 -17.95
N THR A 85 -1.71 -4.51 -16.94
CA THR A 85 -2.99 -4.17 -16.33
C THR A 85 -2.92 -2.80 -15.67
N GLY A 86 -3.94 -1.97 -15.92
CA GLY A 86 -4.08 -0.71 -15.21
C GLY A 86 -4.32 -0.95 -13.73
N MET A 87 -3.54 -0.28 -12.88
CA MET A 87 -3.62 -0.40 -11.43
C MET A 87 -3.97 0.95 -10.83
N ALA A 88 -4.83 0.96 -9.82
CA ALA A 88 -5.17 2.14 -9.05
C ALA A 88 -4.99 1.83 -7.58
N ASN A 89 -4.10 2.55 -6.91
CA ASN A 89 -3.88 2.40 -5.47
C ASN A 89 -4.49 3.57 -4.74
N VAL A 90 -5.26 3.26 -3.70
CA VAL A 90 -5.85 4.22 -2.78
C VAL A 90 -5.26 3.95 -1.42
N LEU A 91 -4.63 4.95 -0.82
CA LEU A 91 -3.95 4.79 0.46
C LEU A 91 -4.73 5.47 1.58
N TYR A 92 -4.97 4.72 2.65
CA TYR A 92 -5.60 5.23 3.86
C TYR A 92 -4.60 5.16 5.01
N GLU A 93 -4.47 6.23 5.77
CA GLU A 93 -3.66 6.17 6.98
C GLU A 93 -4.27 5.15 7.93
N ALA A 94 -3.44 4.25 8.44
CA ALA A 94 -3.85 3.19 9.34
C ALA A 94 -2.89 3.11 10.52
N LYS A 95 -3.43 2.79 11.69
CA LYS A 95 -2.64 2.61 12.90
C LYS A 95 -2.76 1.18 13.40
N MET A 96 -1.62 0.57 13.68
CA MET A 96 -1.53 -0.78 14.21
C MET A 96 -1.34 -0.71 15.72
N LYS A 97 -1.83 -1.73 16.44
CA LYS A 97 -1.59 -1.83 17.87
C LYS A 97 -0.11 -2.02 18.20
N HIS A 98 0.59 -2.75 17.35
CA HIS A 98 2.03 -2.98 17.43
C HIS A 98 2.52 -3.39 16.03
N LEU A 99 3.85 -3.51 15.89
CA LEU A 99 4.46 -3.91 14.63
C LEU A 99 5.19 -5.26 14.74
N ASP A 100 4.84 -6.08 15.72
CA ASP A 100 5.40 -7.43 15.89
C ASP A 100 4.69 -8.37 14.92
N PHE A 101 5.09 -8.30 13.66
CA PHE A 101 4.43 -9.04 12.59
C PHE A 101 4.81 -10.53 12.62
N THR A 102 3.92 -11.37 12.08
CA THR A 102 4.18 -12.78 11.88
C THR A 102 4.68 -12.96 10.45
N PRO A 103 5.92 -13.42 10.26
CA PRO A 103 6.46 -13.60 8.91
C PRO A 103 5.64 -14.59 8.08
N SER A 104 5.46 -14.26 6.81
CA SER A 104 4.83 -15.12 5.81
C SER A 104 5.55 -14.90 4.49
N TYR A 105 5.18 -15.64 3.44
CA TYR A 105 5.78 -15.41 2.14
C TYR A 105 5.39 -14.04 1.54
N GLU A 106 4.30 -13.44 2.02
CA GLU A 106 3.87 -12.10 1.60
C GLU A 106 4.52 -11.00 2.43
N CYS A 107 5.10 -11.32 3.58
CA CYS A 107 5.76 -10.35 4.45
C CYS A 107 6.90 -11.02 5.21
N THR A 108 8.11 -10.94 4.68
CA THR A 108 9.30 -11.50 5.31
C THR A 108 10.01 -10.47 6.19
N ALA A 109 9.78 -9.17 5.93
CA ALA A 109 10.38 -8.07 6.68
C ALA A 109 9.53 -6.82 6.53
N VAL A 110 9.69 -5.89 7.44
CA VAL A 110 9.06 -4.57 7.37
C VAL A 110 10.11 -3.48 7.58
N ARG A 111 9.88 -2.31 7.02
CA ARG A 111 10.80 -1.19 7.16
C ARG A 111 10.07 0.13 6.94
N PHE A 112 10.40 1.14 7.73
CA PHE A 112 9.95 2.51 7.46
C PHE A 112 10.93 3.19 6.53
N VAL A 113 10.41 3.83 5.48
CA VAL A 113 11.25 4.47 4.46
C VAL A 113 10.72 5.84 4.06
N ASN A 114 11.64 6.66 3.58
CA ASN A 114 11.34 7.81 2.74
C ASN A 114 12.35 7.78 1.58
N GLN A 115 12.40 8.82 0.78
CA GLN A 115 13.25 8.85 -0.41
C GLN A 115 14.72 8.59 -0.10
N SER A 116 15.19 8.98 1.09
CA SER A 116 16.62 8.83 1.45
C SER A 116 17.00 7.42 1.88
N ASP A 117 16.03 6.53 2.10
CA ASP A 117 16.27 5.20 2.68
C ASP A 117 16.28 4.06 1.66
N VAL A 118 15.92 4.33 0.41
CA VAL A 118 15.57 3.27 -0.55
C VAL A 118 16.69 2.87 -1.50
N GLU A 119 17.88 3.43 -1.34
CA GLU A 119 19.01 3.02 -2.17
C GLU A 119 19.31 1.54 -1.97
N GLY A 120 19.43 0.82 -3.08
CA GLY A 120 19.69 -0.62 -3.05
C GLY A 120 18.47 -1.50 -2.79
N MET A 121 17.31 -0.91 -2.57
CA MET A 121 16.07 -1.66 -2.39
C MET A 121 15.38 -1.90 -3.73
N GLU A 122 14.87 -3.11 -3.92
CA GLU A 122 14.07 -3.44 -5.10
C GLU A 122 12.61 -3.12 -4.79
N LEU A 123 12.08 -2.08 -5.43
CA LEU A 123 10.77 -1.53 -5.10
C LEU A 123 9.74 -1.87 -6.16
N HIS A 124 8.53 -2.26 -5.70
CA HIS A 124 7.36 -2.28 -6.59
C HIS A 124 7.06 -0.87 -7.09
N THR A 125 6.41 -0.79 -8.24
CA THR A 125 6.07 0.50 -8.85
C THR A 125 5.25 1.39 -7.92
N ASN A 126 4.34 0.81 -7.13
CA ASN A 126 3.52 1.61 -6.24
C ASN A 126 4.32 2.26 -5.11
N VAL A 127 5.38 1.62 -4.62
CA VAL A 127 6.28 2.25 -3.65
C VAL A 127 7.00 3.43 -4.29
N GLN A 128 7.47 3.26 -5.53
CA GLN A 128 8.11 4.34 -6.29
C GLN A 128 7.16 5.52 -6.48
N ARG A 129 5.89 5.25 -6.81
CA ARG A 129 4.88 6.30 -6.99
C ARG A 129 4.60 7.04 -5.68
N LEU A 130 4.47 6.31 -4.57
CA LEU A 130 4.25 6.93 -3.28
C LEU A 130 5.44 7.79 -2.86
N LEU A 131 6.67 7.31 -3.05
CA LEU A 131 7.86 8.09 -2.73
C LEU A 131 7.87 9.44 -3.44
N ALA A 132 7.41 9.49 -4.69
CA ALA A 132 7.35 10.72 -5.46
C ALA A 132 6.29 11.71 -4.94
N LEU A 133 5.24 11.20 -4.29
CA LEU A 133 4.11 12.01 -3.82
C LEU A 133 4.16 12.31 -2.32
N PHE A 134 4.85 11.47 -1.56
CA PHE A 134 4.85 11.54 -0.10
C PHE A 134 5.43 12.85 0.40
N ASP A 135 4.61 13.59 1.13
CA ASP A 135 4.96 14.89 1.69
C ASP A 135 4.73 14.86 3.20
N PRO A 136 5.79 14.72 4.01
CA PRO A 136 5.63 14.65 5.46
C PRO A 136 4.89 15.84 6.06
N SER A 137 4.99 17.02 5.45
CA SER A 137 4.31 18.21 5.96
C SER A 137 2.78 18.07 5.98
N ARG A 138 2.22 17.18 5.14
CA ARG A 138 0.79 16.89 5.11
C ARG A 138 0.32 16.02 6.27
N HIS A 139 1.26 15.46 7.02
CA HIS A 139 0.96 14.45 8.05
C HIS A 139 1.39 14.85 9.45
N GLN A 140 1.72 16.10 9.62
CA GLN A 140 2.16 16.63 10.93
C GLN A 140 0.98 16.89 11.87
#